data_ba0bbabf6f23d796ca580d4ab82f973f
#
_entry.id   ba0bbabf6f23d796ca580d4ab82f973f
#
_cell.length_a   1.000
_cell.length_b   1.000
_cell.length_c   1.000
_cell.angle_alpha   90.00
_cell.angle_beta   90.00
_cell.angle_gamma   90.00
#
_symmetry.space_group_name_H-M   'P 1'
#
loop_
_entity.id
_entity.type
_entity.pdbx_description
1 polymer ?
#
loop_
_entity_poly.entity_id
_entity_poly.type
_entity_poly.pdbx_seq_one_letter_code
_entity_poly.pdbx_strand_id
1 'polypeptide(L)'
;MTGGQIRPGALIRSDSHSRLTPAAAEAVRSQPIARILDLRWSRELAADPSPFFADPFYRHVPLLNDPMGYDPPLDTYAPMLDHNTTRIARAFHEIATAPPGTVVIHCRGGRDRTGALTALLLAVAEVSPAEIAADFARTPGTSPEAMHNTLTHATTRYGGVPNYLTHCGVAPTALAAIRHRLTITA
;
A
#
# COMPACT_ATOMS: atom_id res chain seq x y z
N MET A 1 26.21 4.58 -0.59
CA MET A 1 24.98 3.92 -0.17
C MET A 1 24.43 3.22 -1.40
N THR A 2 24.51 1.91 -1.44
CA THR A 2 24.00 1.09 -2.55
C THR A 2 22.48 0.92 -2.35
N GLY A 3 21.70 1.88 -2.86
CA GLY A 3 20.25 1.77 -2.90
C GLY A 3 19.87 0.57 -3.76
N GLY A 4 19.19 -0.41 -3.18
CA GLY A 4 18.69 -1.57 -3.92
C GLY A 4 17.69 -1.11 -4.98
N GLN A 5 17.75 -1.72 -6.15
CA GLN A 5 16.76 -1.45 -7.20
C GLN A 5 15.43 -2.14 -6.86
N ILE A 6 14.30 -1.46 -7.05
CA ILE A 6 12.98 -2.08 -6.90
C ILE A 6 12.80 -3.17 -7.96
N ARG A 7 12.39 -4.35 -7.50
CA ARG A 7 12.13 -5.51 -8.36
C ARG A 7 10.93 -5.23 -9.27
N PRO A 8 11.06 -5.25 -10.59
CA PRO A 8 9.93 -5.08 -11.50
C PRO A 8 8.83 -6.13 -11.21
N GLY A 9 7.58 -5.68 -11.20
CA GLY A 9 6.43 -6.56 -10.98
C GLY A 9 6.23 -7.05 -9.55
N ALA A 10 7.10 -6.72 -8.57
CA ALA A 10 6.92 -7.12 -7.18
C ALA A 10 5.70 -6.47 -6.52
N LEU A 11 5.42 -5.23 -6.89
CA LEU A 11 4.31 -4.43 -6.38
C LEU A 11 3.58 -3.73 -7.53
N ILE A 12 2.26 -3.86 -7.57
CA ILE A 12 1.38 -3.14 -8.48
C ILE A 12 0.38 -2.36 -7.65
N ARG A 13 0.12 -1.12 -8.03
CA ARG A 13 -0.96 -0.29 -7.46
C ARG A 13 -2.01 0.00 -8.52
N SER A 14 -3.28 -0.02 -8.13
CA SER A 14 -4.41 0.22 -9.03
C SER A 14 -5.57 0.93 -8.32
N ASP A 15 -6.57 1.29 -9.09
CA ASP A 15 -7.91 1.62 -8.61
C ASP A 15 -8.76 0.34 -8.39
N SER A 16 -10.07 0.51 -8.17
CA SER A 16 -10.99 -0.60 -7.93
C SER A 16 -11.10 -1.53 -9.14
N HIS A 17 -11.11 -2.83 -8.86
CA HIS A 17 -11.22 -3.90 -9.86
C HIS A 17 -12.65 -4.23 -10.27
N SER A 18 -13.66 -3.62 -9.64
CA SER A 18 -15.08 -3.95 -9.86
C SER A 18 -15.56 -3.77 -11.29
N ARG A 19 -14.88 -2.89 -12.07
CA ARG A 19 -15.20 -2.64 -13.49
C ARG A 19 -14.44 -3.51 -14.47
N LEU A 20 -13.64 -4.46 -14.00
CA LEU A 20 -12.98 -5.42 -14.88
C LEU A 20 -14.04 -6.31 -15.57
N THR A 21 -13.86 -6.51 -16.86
CA THR A 21 -14.65 -7.53 -17.57
C THR A 21 -14.27 -8.93 -17.07
N PRO A 22 -15.16 -9.95 -17.22
CA PRO A 22 -14.81 -11.32 -16.88
C PRO A 22 -13.52 -11.80 -17.52
N ALA A 23 -13.28 -11.47 -18.80
CA ALA A 23 -12.06 -11.81 -19.52
C ALA A 23 -10.82 -11.12 -18.93
N ALA A 24 -10.93 -9.86 -18.52
CA ALA A 24 -9.83 -9.15 -17.88
C ALA A 24 -9.54 -9.72 -16.48
N ALA A 25 -10.56 -10.09 -15.72
CA ALA A 25 -10.38 -10.73 -14.42
C ALA A 25 -9.68 -12.10 -14.57
N GLU A 26 -10.04 -12.88 -15.59
CA GLU A 26 -9.36 -14.15 -15.88
C GLU A 26 -7.90 -13.96 -16.31
N ALA A 27 -7.62 -12.92 -17.10
CA ALA A 27 -6.26 -12.57 -17.45
C ALA A 27 -5.42 -12.20 -16.21
N VAL A 28 -6.01 -11.56 -15.20
CA VAL A 28 -5.33 -11.32 -13.91
C VAL A 28 -5.10 -12.63 -13.16
N ARG A 29 -6.07 -13.56 -13.10
CA ARG A 29 -5.91 -14.87 -12.45
C ARG A 29 -4.81 -15.72 -13.06
N SER A 30 -4.55 -15.57 -14.35
CA SER A 30 -3.47 -16.27 -15.05
C SER A 30 -2.06 -15.72 -14.75
N GLN A 31 -1.96 -14.57 -14.07
CA GLN A 31 -0.67 -14.00 -13.67
C GLN A 31 -0.20 -14.60 -12.33
N PRO A 32 1.09 -14.54 -12.01
CA PRO A 32 1.63 -15.01 -10.74
C PRO A 32 1.29 -14.05 -9.59
N ILE A 33 -0.01 -13.83 -9.35
CA ILE A 33 -0.50 -12.96 -8.27
C ILE A 33 -0.37 -13.69 -6.94
N ALA A 34 0.47 -13.16 -6.06
CA ALA A 34 0.64 -13.66 -4.70
C ALA A 34 -0.43 -13.14 -3.76
N ARG A 35 -0.84 -11.88 -3.93
CA ARG A 35 -1.81 -11.22 -3.06
C ARG A 35 -2.47 -10.03 -3.76
N ILE A 36 -3.78 -9.89 -3.58
CA ILE A 36 -4.51 -8.64 -3.85
C ILE A 36 -4.99 -8.10 -2.51
N LEU A 37 -4.53 -6.91 -2.12
CA LEU A 37 -5.03 -6.19 -0.95
C LEU A 37 -6.05 -5.15 -1.38
N ASP A 38 -7.29 -5.35 -0.97
CA ASP A 38 -8.37 -4.37 -1.11
C ASP A 38 -8.44 -3.50 0.16
N LEU A 39 -8.03 -2.24 0.04
CA LEU A 39 -7.96 -1.28 1.13
C LEU A 39 -9.27 -0.49 1.33
N ARG A 40 -10.31 -0.82 0.58
CA ARG A 40 -11.60 -0.13 0.64
C ARG A 40 -12.31 -0.36 1.97
N TRP A 41 -13.18 0.56 2.35
CA TRP A 41 -14.13 0.34 3.44
C TRP A 41 -15.05 -0.84 3.13
N SER A 42 -15.55 -1.48 4.17
CA SER A 42 -16.51 -2.59 4.02
C SER A 42 -17.76 -2.18 3.26
N ARG A 43 -18.24 -0.93 3.46
CA ARG A 43 -19.37 -0.36 2.72
C ARG A 43 -19.08 -0.17 1.22
N GLU A 44 -17.83 0.21 0.86
CA GLU A 44 -17.43 0.33 -0.55
C GLU A 44 -17.39 -1.05 -1.22
N LEU A 45 -16.85 -2.05 -0.52
CA LEU A 45 -16.84 -3.43 -1.02
C LEU A 45 -18.23 -4.02 -1.15
N ALA A 46 -19.14 -3.76 -0.19
CA ALA A 46 -20.51 -4.24 -0.23
C ALA A 46 -21.32 -3.61 -1.40
N ALA A 47 -21.08 -2.32 -1.66
CA ALA A 47 -21.75 -1.60 -2.76
C ALA A 47 -21.17 -1.97 -4.14
N ASP A 48 -19.90 -2.38 -4.20
CA ASP A 48 -19.16 -2.59 -5.44
C ASP A 48 -18.18 -3.77 -5.26
N PRO A 49 -18.68 -5.02 -5.31
CA PRO A 49 -17.90 -6.22 -5.02
C PRO A 49 -16.69 -6.41 -5.95
N SER A 50 -15.61 -6.95 -5.39
CA SER A 50 -14.42 -7.32 -6.17
C SER A 50 -14.69 -8.62 -6.97
N PRO A 51 -14.30 -8.73 -8.24
CA PRO A 51 -14.37 -9.98 -8.99
C PRO A 51 -13.44 -11.07 -8.41
N PHE A 52 -12.53 -10.70 -7.51
CA PHE A 52 -11.57 -11.60 -6.87
C PHE A 52 -11.95 -12.00 -5.45
N PHE A 53 -13.14 -11.61 -4.96
CA PHE A 53 -13.54 -11.82 -3.58
C PHE A 53 -13.42 -13.28 -3.09
N ALA A 54 -13.69 -14.24 -3.95
CA ALA A 54 -13.59 -15.68 -3.64
C ALA A 54 -12.21 -16.28 -3.91
N ASP A 55 -11.28 -15.52 -4.50
CA ASP A 55 -9.97 -16.04 -4.87
C ASP A 55 -9.05 -16.18 -3.62
N PRO A 56 -8.23 -17.23 -3.51
CA PRO A 56 -7.40 -17.50 -2.34
C PRO A 56 -6.31 -16.45 -2.11
N PHE A 57 -5.94 -15.70 -3.13
CA PHE A 57 -4.98 -14.59 -3.03
C PHE A 57 -5.62 -13.25 -2.64
N TYR A 58 -6.94 -13.14 -2.60
CA TYR A 58 -7.61 -11.89 -2.23
C TYR A 58 -7.69 -11.70 -0.72
N ARG A 59 -7.44 -10.46 -0.27
CA ARG A 59 -7.61 -10.04 1.13
C ARG A 59 -8.27 -8.68 1.19
N HIS A 60 -9.37 -8.60 1.91
CA HIS A 60 -9.99 -7.33 2.27
C HIS A 60 -9.36 -6.82 3.57
N VAL A 61 -8.63 -5.72 3.47
CA VAL A 61 -7.88 -5.09 4.56
C VAL A 61 -8.17 -3.59 4.56
N PRO A 62 -9.33 -3.16 5.08
CA PRO A 62 -9.68 -1.74 5.15
C PRO A 62 -8.58 -0.96 5.85
N LEU A 63 -7.98 0.02 5.16
CA LEU A 63 -6.87 0.79 5.72
C LEU A 63 -7.34 1.88 6.69
N LEU A 64 -8.59 2.33 6.56
CA LEU A 64 -9.20 3.35 7.41
C LEU A 64 -10.34 2.76 8.23
N ASN A 65 -10.59 3.35 9.42
CA ASN A 65 -11.74 2.99 10.24
C ASN A 65 -13.05 3.33 9.53
N ASP A 66 -14.03 2.41 9.57
CA ASP A 66 -15.45 2.69 9.29
C ASP A 66 -16.09 3.22 10.61
N PRO A 67 -16.92 4.25 10.63
CA PRO A 67 -17.60 4.94 9.53
C PRO A 67 -17.04 6.33 9.21
N MET A 68 -15.76 6.56 9.39
CA MET A 68 -15.23 7.91 9.17
C MET A 68 -15.41 8.34 7.72
N GLY A 69 -16.18 9.42 7.53
CA GLY A 69 -16.05 10.25 6.35
C GLY A 69 -14.66 10.90 6.39
N TYR A 70 -13.63 10.15 6.02
CA TYR A 70 -12.29 10.67 5.94
C TYR A 70 -12.12 11.32 4.58
N ASP A 71 -12.10 12.64 4.61
CA ASP A 71 -11.65 13.44 3.47
C ASP A 71 -10.19 13.83 3.80
N PRO A 72 -9.20 13.22 3.13
CA PRO A 72 -7.80 13.49 3.46
C PRO A 72 -7.51 14.97 3.21
N PRO A 73 -6.74 15.63 4.09
CA PRO A 73 -6.18 16.95 3.79
C PRO A 73 -5.45 16.90 2.45
N LEU A 74 -5.55 17.98 1.68
CA LEU A 74 -4.92 18.04 0.34
C LEU A 74 -3.39 18.06 0.40
N ASP A 75 -2.82 18.34 1.57
CA ASP A 75 -1.39 18.60 1.79
C ASP A 75 -0.67 17.53 2.65
N THR A 76 -1.40 16.54 3.21
CA THR A 76 -0.77 15.48 4.03
C THR A 76 -1.68 14.29 4.28
N TYR A 77 -1.09 13.11 4.50
CA TYR A 77 -1.75 11.89 4.98
C TYR A 77 -1.35 11.53 6.43
N ALA A 78 -0.73 12.46 7.15
CA ALA A 78 -0.33 12.26 8.55
C ALA A 78 -1.47 11.75 9.45
N PRO A 79 -2.70 12.29 9.39
CA PRO A 79 -3.81 11.76 10.18
C PRO A 79 -4.17 10.31 9.83
N MET A 80 -4.00 9.90 8.57
CA MET A 80 -4.21 8.50 8.16
C MET A 80 -3.21 7.58 8.87
N LEU A 81 -1.96 7.98 8.99
CA LEU A 81 -0.93 7.24 9.70
C LEU A 81 -1.23 7.16 11.20
N ASP A 82 -1.52 8.29 11.82
CA ASP A 82 -1.68 8.40 13.27
C ASP A 82 -2.88 7.63 13.82
N HIS A 83 -3.97 7.57 13.07
CA HIS A 83 -5.23 7.00 13.53
C HIS A 83 -5.51 5.56 13.06
N ASN A 84 -4.63 4.97 12.24
CA ASN A 84 -4.89 3.64 11.66
C ASN A 84 -3.73 2.65 11.84
N THR A 85 -2.94 2.78 12.88
CA THR A 85 -1.73 2.00 13.14
C THR A 85 -1.97 0.48 13.07
N THR A 86 -3.00 -0.03 13.73
CA THR A 86 -3.37 -1.47 13.71
C THR A 86 -3.74 -1.95 12.30
N ARG A 87 -4.41 -1.12 11.51
CA ARG A 87 -4.81 -1.47 10.14
C ARG A 87 -3.62 -1.48 9.19
N ILE A 88 -2.71 -0.54 9.37
CA ILE A 88 -1.43 -0.51 8.65
C ILE A 88 -0.60 -1.74 9.00
N ALA A 89 -0.48 -2.09 10.29
CA ALA A 89 0.21 -3.31 10.70
C ALA A 89 -0.39 -4.56 10.05
N ARG A 90 -1.73 -4.66 9.99
CA ARG A 90 -2.41 -5.78 9.32
C ARG A 90 -2.07 -5.82 7.82
N ALA A 91 -2.10 -4.68 7.12
CA ALA A 91 -1.73 -4.64 5.71
C ALA A 91 -0.28 -5.10 5.48
N PHE A 92 0.65 -4.67 6.34
CA PHE A 92 2.04 -5.11 6.31
C PHE A 92 2.19 -6.61 6.58
N HIS A 93 1.45 -7.17 7.54
CA HIS A 93 1.42 -8.60 7.81
C HIS A 93 0.98 -9.40 6.57
N GLU A 94 -0.11 -8.99 5.92
CA GLU A 94 -0.62 -9.66 4.72
C GLU A 94 0.36 -9.63 3.54
N ILE A 95 1.15 -8.56 3.42
CA ILE A 95 2.19 -8.45 2.38
C ILE A 95 3.41 -9.30 2.74
N ALA A 96 3.85 -9.27 4.01
CA ALA A 96 5.01 -10.02 4.47
C ALA A 96 4.81 -11.54 4.35
N THR A 97 3.58 -12.01 4.62
CA THR A 97 3.21 -13.43 4.58
C THR A 97 2.68 -13.91 3.21
N ALA A 98 2.62 -13.02 2.22
CA ALA A 98 2.20 -13.41 0.88
C ALA A 98 3.20 -14.42 0.27
N PRO A 99 2.73 -15.44 -0.45
CA PRO A 99 3.61 -16.36 -1.18
C PRO A 99 4.47 -15.61 -2.22
N PRO A 100 5.47 -16.26 -2.86
CA PRO A 100 6.19 -15.66 -3.97
C PRO A 100 5.27 -15.21 -5.09
N GLY A 101 5.57 -14.06 -5.73
CA GLY A 101 4.77 -13.48 -6.80
C GLY A 101 4.42 -12.01 -6.55
N THR A 102 3.59 -11.47 -7.41
CA THR A 102 3.18 -10.06 -7.42
C THR A 102 2.18 -9.74 -6.29
N VAL A 103 2.42 -8.67 -5.57
CA VAL A 103 1.43 -8.08 -4.66
C VAL A 103 0.75 -6.92 -5.37
N VAL A 104 -0.58 -6.95 -5.41
CA VAL A 104 -1.41 -5.87 -5.94
C VAL A 104 -2.09 -5.18 -4.76
N ILE A 105 -2.02 -3.86 -4.70
CA ILE A 105 -2.71 -3.05 -3.69
C ILE A 105 -3.64 -2.05 -4.38
N HIS A 106 -4.85 -1.95 -3.89
CA HIS A 106 -5.83 -1.03 -4.43
C HIS A 106 -6.79 -0.48 -3.36
N CYS A 107 -7.42 0.63 -3.70
CA CYS A 107 -8.58 1.14 -2.99
C CYS A 107 -9.69 1.49 -4.00
N ARG A 108 -10.50 2.50 -3.75
CA ARG A 108 -11.52 2.93 -4.72
C ARG A 108 -10.89 3.63 -5.93
N GLY A 109 -10.12 4.69 -5.67
CA GLY A 109 -9.50 5.51 -6.72
C GLY A 109 -8.00 5.22 -6.94
N GLY A 110 -7.39 4.27 -6.24
CA GLY A 110 -5.96 3.96 -6.36
C GLY A 110 -5.03 5.09 -5.92
N ARG A 111 -5.55 6.14 -5.26
CA ARG A 111 -4.85 7.38 -4.96
C ARG A 111 -4.39 7.44 -3.50
N ASP A 112 -5.25 7.81 -2.58
CA ASP A 112 -4.89 8.20 -1.21
C ASP A 112 -4.42 7.01 -0.35
N ARG A 113 -5.31 6.06 -0.07
CA ARG A 113 -5.02 4.85 0.74
C ARG A 113 -3.92 3.99 0.10
N THR A 114 -4.05 3.77 -1.19
CA THR A 114 -3.06 3.02 -1.99
C THR A 114 -1.72 3.75 -2.01
N GLY A 115 -1.72 5.05 -2.26
CA GLY A 115 -0.51 5.87 -2.28
C GLY A 115 0.22 5.91 -0.94
N ALA A 116 -0.51 6.12 0.16
CA ALA A 116 0.07 6.13 1.50
C ALA A 116 0.71 4.78 1.86
N LEU A 117 0.01 3.67 1.60
CA LEU A 117 0.58 2.33 1.85
C LEU A 117 1.79 2.06 0.95
N THR A 118 1.73 2.45 -0.34
CA THR A 118 2.87 2.32 -1.27
C THR A 118 4.08 3.09 -0.78
N ALA A 119 3.89 4.32 -0.31
CA ALA A 119 4.98 5.15 0.21
C ALA A 119 5.69 4.50 1.40
N LEU A 120 4.93 3.92 2.34
CA LEU A 120 5.51 3.18 3.46
C LEU A 120 6.30 1.94 3.00
N LEU A 121 5.79 1.21 2.00
CA LEU A 121 6.48 0.04 1.42
C LEU A 121 7.78 0.42 0.71
N LEU A 122 7.75 1.50 -0.08
CA LEU A 122 8.94 2.02 -0.76
C LEU A 122 9.98 2.54 0.24
N ALA A 123 9.56 3.16 1.34
CA ALA A 123 10.47 3.58 2.41
C ALA A 123 11.13 2.38 3.11
N VAL A 124 10.42 1.25 3.31
CA VAL A 124 11.01 -0.02 3.81
C VAL A 124 12.04 -0.57 2.82
N ALA A 125 11.83 -0.37 1.52
CA ALA A 125 12.78 -0.72 0.47
C ALA A 125 13.93 0.30 0.29
N GLU A 126 14.03 1.28 1.20
CA GLU A 126 15.08 2.34 1.21
C GLU A 126 15.05 3.28 0.00
N VAL A 127 13.90 3.41 -0.66
CA VAL A 127 13.68 4.43 -1.69
C VAL A 127 13.69 5.81 -1.01
N SER A 128 14.33 6.78 -1.64
CA SER A 128 14.44 8.12 -1.07
C SER A 128 13.06 8.82 -0.97
N PRO A 129 12.86 9.70 0.03
CA PRO A 129 11.60 10.46 0.16
C PRO A 129 11.23 11.25 -1.11
N ALA A 130 12.22 11.78 -1.82
CA ALA A 130 12.01 12.52 -3.06
C ALA A 130 11.47 11.62 -4.18
N GLU A 131 12.04 10.42 -4.33
CA GLU A 131 11.57 9.44 -5.32
C GLU A 131 10.19 8.90 -4.98
N ILE A 132 9.90 8.67 -3.69
CA ILE A 132 8.55 8.26 -3.22
C ILE A 132 7.52 9.34 -3.55
N ALA A 133 7.82 10.61 -3.27
CA ALA A 133 6.94 11.72 -3.59
C ALA A 133 6.74 11.88 -5.12
N ALA A 134 7.80 11.71 -5.90
CA ALA A 134 7.73 11.74 -7.36
C ALA A 134 6.89 10.58 -7.93
N ASP A 135 7.03 9.35 -7.39
CA ASP A 135 6.19 8.22 -7.77
C ASP A 135 4.71 8.47 -7.43
N PHE A 136 4.43 9.01 -6.25
CA PHE A 136 3.07 9.35 -5.84
C PHE A 136 2.43 10.37 -6.80
N ALA A 137 3.17 11.41 -7.20
CA ALA A 137 2.72 12.47 -8.11
C ALA A 137 2.39 11.98 -9.53
N ARG A 138 2.77 10.75 -9.90
CA ARG A 138 2.35 10.14 -11.18
C ARG A 138 0.87 9.76 -11.20
N THR A 139 0.21 9.75 -10.05
CA THR A 139 -1.24 9.51 -9.96
C THR A 139 -1.99 10.82 -10.23
N PRO A 140 -2.91 10.89 -11.20
CA PRO A 140 -3.65 12.12 -11.48
C PRO A 140 -4.38 12.65 -10.25
N GLY A 141 -4.29 13.96 -10.01
CA GLY A 141 -4.95 14.64 -8.89
C GLY A 141 -4.25 14.45 -7.53
N THR A 142 -2.96 14.06 -7.54
CA THR A 142 -2.13 14.04 -6.33
C THR A 142 -1.05 15.13 -6.38
N SER A 143 -0.54 15.51 -5.20
CA SER A 143 0.59 16.42 -5.06
C SER A 143 1.78 15.70 -4.42
N PRO A 144 3.01 15.85 -4.96
CA PRO A 144 4.21 15.31 -4.33
C PRO A 144 4.43 15.90 -2.93
N GLU A 145 3.98 17.14 -2.71
CA GLU A 145 4.06 17.83 -1.42
C GLU A 145 3.29 17.10 -0.32
N ALA A 146 2.08 16.61 -0.61
CA ALA A 146 1.28 15.83 0.33
C ALA A 146 2.05 14.59 0.84
N MET A 147 2.73 13.90 -0.06
CA MET A 147 3.53 12.73 0.32
C MET A 147 4.81 13.13 1.04
N HIS A 148 5.48 14.19 0.62
CA HIS A 148 6.65 14.74 1.31
C HIS A 148 6.32 15.13 2.76
N ASN A 149 5.23 15.87 2.98
CA ASN A 149 4.76 16.25 4.31
C ASN A 149 4.43 15.03 5.17
N THR A 150 3.82 14.00 4.59
CA THR A 150 3.51 12.74 5.26
C THR A 150 4.78 12.00 5.73
N LEU A 151 5.80 11.90 4.87
CA LEU A 151 7.07 11.27 5.22
C LEU A 151 7.86 12.10 6.24
N THR A 152 7.80 13.42 6.13
CA THR A 152 8.38 14.35 7.12
C THR A 152 7.72 14.19 8.48
N HIS A 153 6.38 14.07 8.52
CA HIS A 153 5.66 13.77 9.76
C HIS A 153 6.12 12.45 10.39
N ALA A 154 6.23 11.38 9.59
CA ALA A 154 6.72 10.09 10.08
C ALA A 154 8.16 10.21 10.65
N THR A 155 9.01 11.03 10.02
CA THR A 155 10.38 11.26 10.47
C THR A 155 10.40 12.07 11.77
N THR A 156 9.66 13.18 11.84
CA THR A 156 9.66 14.08 12.99
C THR A 156 9.02 13.47 14.22
N ARG A 157 7.90 12.74 14.04
CA ARG A 157 7.12 12.19 15.16
C ARG A 157 7.64 10.84 15.64
N TYR A 158 8.11 9.99 14.73
CA TYR A 158 8.45 8.59 15.03
C TYR A 158 9.91 8.24 14.76
N GLY A 159 10.72 9.17 14.23
CA GLY A 159 12.12 8.90 13.86
C GLY A 159 12.26 8.13 12.54
N GLY A 160 11.27 8.20 11.66
CA GLY A 160 11.26 7.60 10.33
C GLY A 160 10.25 6.48 10.16
N VAL A 161 10.03 6.09 8.90
CA VAL A 161 9.02 5.07 8.55
C VAL A 161 9.29 3.70 9.20
N PRO A 162 10.53 3.17 9.29
CA PRO A 162 10.75 1.90 9.98
C PRO A 162 10.34 1.93 11.46
N ASN A 163 10.66 3.03 12.16
CA ASN A 163 10.28 3.21 13.57
C ASN A 163 8.75 3.38 13.71
N TYR A 164 8.13 4.13 12.81
CA TYR A 164 6.68 4.24 12.74
C TYR A 164 6.02 2.86 12.58
N LEU A 165 6.51 2.02 11.68
CA LEU A 165 5.96 0.68 11.46
C LEU A 165 6.18 -0.24 12.68
N THR A 166 7.31 -0.12 13.37
CA THR A 166 7.54 -0.79 14.65
C THR A 166 6.55 -0.31 15.71
N HIS A 167 6.29 1.01 15.78
CA HIS A 167 5.25 1.57 16.64
C HIS A 167 3.84 1.04 16.31
N CYS A 168 3.55 0.78 15.03
CA CYS A 168 2.31 0.12 14.61
C CYS A 168 2.22 -1.36 15.04
N GLY A 169 3.32 -1.98 15.46
CA GLY A 169 3.40 -3.40 15.81
C GLY A 169 3.87 -4.30 14.66
N VAL A 170 4.44 -3.74 13.59
CA VAL A 170 5.03 -4.56 12.52
C VAL A 170 6.36 -5.15 12.99
N ALA A 171 6.47 -6.48 12.97
CA ALA A 171 7.66 -7.17 13.40
C ALA A 171 8.86 -6.89 12.48
N PRO A 172 10.10 -6.78 13.01
CA PRO A 172 11.31 -6.58 12.19
C PRO A 172 11.49 -7.64 11.10
N THR A 173 11.09 -8.89 11.37
CA THR A 173 11.12 -9.98 10.39
C THR A 173 10.16 -9.74 9.22
N ALA A 174 9.01 -9.11 9.46
CA ALA A 174 8.07 -8.73 8.41
C ALA A 174 8.63 -7.60 7.54
N LEU A 175 9.31 -6.61 8.14
CA LEU A 175 9.98 -5.55 7.39
C LEU A 175 11.09 -6.10 6.50
N ALA A 176 11.90 -7.04 7.03
CA ALA A 176 12.93 -7.72 6.26
C ALA A 176 12.36 -8.53 5.08
N ALA A 177 11.26 -9.28 5.31
CA ALA A 177 10.59 -10.04 4.27
C ALA A 177 10.03 -9.14 3.16
N ILE A 178 9.44 -7.99 3.51
CA ILE A 178 8.93 -7.00 2.56
C ILE A 178 10.09 -6.40 1.75
N ARG A 179 11.18 -6.00 2.42
CA ARG A 179 12.37 -5.49 1.73
C ARG A 179 12.91 -6.50 0.72
N HIS A 180 13.10 -7.75 1.13
CA HIS A 180 13.56 -8.83 0.26
C HIS A 180 12.62 -9.05 -0.94
N ARG A 181 11.30 -8.96 -0.73
CA ARG A 181 10.31 -9.06 -1.81
C ARG A 181 10.45 -7.94 -2.82
N LEU A 182 10.61 -6.70 -2.34
CA LEU A 182 10.55 -5.50 -3.16
C LEU A 182 11.87 -5.16 -3.85
N THR A 183 13.02 -5.65 -3.35
CA THR A 183 14.34 -5.27 -3.88
C THR A 183 15.04 -6.40 -4.62
N ILE A 184 15.88 -6.01 -5.57
CA ILE A 184 16.88 -6.86 -6.17
C ILE A 184 18.16 -6.62 -5.37
N THR A 185 18.69 -7.65 -4.73
CA THR A 185 20.05 -7.60 -4.18
C THR A 185 21.04 -7.61 -5.35
N ALA A 186 21.91 -6.61 -5.39
CA ALA A 186 23.01 -6.57 -6.34
C ALA A 186 24.00 -7.71 -6.05
#